data_d0e5695d710b9d5d27701aa387a14921
#
_entry.id   d0e5695d710b9d5d27701aa387a14921
#
_cell.length_a   1.000
_cell.length_b   1.000
_cell.length_c   1.000
_cell.angle_alpha   90.00
_cell.angle_beta   90.00
_cell.angle_gamma   90.00
#
_symmetry.space_group_name_H-M   'P 1'
#
loop_
_entity.id
_entity.type
_entity.pdbx_description
1 polymer ?
#
loop_
_entity_poly.entity_id
_entity_poly.type
_entity_poly.pdbx_seq_one_letter_code
_entity_poly.pdbx_strand_id
1 'polypeptide(L)'
;MNKSLEILKAIYKPYRYTIKGKTTILETTSGDFIIKPKNKDINELYNYLTNRGFMNFPKIIDASRDEVNVFEYVEDTRLPKEQKCEDLIELIASLHNKTSYFKEVSSDKFKTIYEDIKSNINYLTNYYNTLYEIGFNEDYQSPSNYLFLRNYYKLDASLKYAEKELDDWYSLVTNENKIRVATLHNNLELNHLRDNKLISWDNYIIDTPVIDIVKLYKKEWNNIEFSEILSRYMYKFPLLDYEKKLLFILITLPPESKKSNNEFERCQNVSNLIDYVFKTEELIRPYNTHDEEEK
;
A
#
# COMPACT_ATOMS: atom_id res chain seq x y z
N MET A 1 20.99 18.77 6.82
CA MET A 1 20.83 18.54 5.37
C MET A 1 21.64 19.50 4.50
N ASN A 2 21.59 20.82 4.69
CA ASN A 2 22.35 21.77 3.83
C ASN A 2 23.87 21.56 3.87
N LYS A 3 24.47 21.35 5.05
CA LYS A 3 25.93 21.16 5.18
C LYS A 3 26.41 19.87 4.50
N SER A 4 25.70 18.77 4.69
CA SER A 4 26.01 17.49 4.03
C SER A 4 25.84 17.57 2.52
N LEU A 5 24.84 18.32 2.03
CA LEU A 5 24.62 18.55 0.60
C LEU A 5 25.77 19.35 -0.03
N GLU A 6 26.27 20.41 0.62
CA GLU A 6 27.39 21.19 0.13
C GLU A 6 28.69 20.36 0.05
N ILE A 7 28.94 19.51 1.06
CA ILE A 7 30.08 18.58 1.04
C ILE A 7 29.94 17.60 -0.13
N LEU A 8 28.74 17.03 -0.34
CA LEU A 8 28.51 16.08 -1.43
C LEU A 8 28.62 16.74 -2.82
N LYS A 9 28.18 17.99 -2.96
CA LYS A 9 28.41 18.78 -4.19
C LYS A 9 29.91 19.00 -4.44
N ALA A 10 30.70 19.25 -3.42
CA ALA A 10 32.15 19.40 -3.56
C ALA A 10 32.83 18.09 -3.95
N ILE A 11 32.36 16.94 -3.46
CA ILE A 11 32.90 15.61 -3.77
C ILE A 11 32.50 15.15 -5.19
N TYR A 12 31.20 15.18 -5.50
CA TYR A 12 30.65 14.64 -6.74
C TYR A 12 30.68 15.63 -7.91
N LYS A 13 30.91 16.93 -7.65
CA LYS A 13 31.01 18.00 -8.66
C LYS A 13 29.91 17.95 -9.73
N PRO A 14 28.62 18.00 -9.32
CA PRO A 14 27.51 17.89 -10.25
C PRO A 14 27.49 19.11 -11.20
N TYR A 15 27.24 18.90 -12.47
CA TYR A 15 26.95 19.97 -13.40
C TYR A 15 25.50 20.45 -13.30
N ARG A 16 24.61 19.60 -12.72
CA ARG A 16 23.22 19.94 -12.41
C ARG A 16 22.76 19.22 -11.15
N TYR A 17 21.87 19.85 -10.40
CA TYR A 17 21.14 19.19 -9.31
C TYR A 17 19.68 19.59 -9.31
N THR A 18 18.79 18.68 -8.92
CA THR A 18 17.35 18.90 -8.85
C THR A 18 16.84 18.42 -7.49
N ILE A 19 16.08 19.29 -6.79
CA ILE A 19 15.46 18.94 -5.50
C ILE A 19 14.00 18.60 -5.76
N LYS A 20 13.59 17.38 -5.36
CA LYS A 20 12.20 16.90 -5.41
C LYS A 20 11.76 16.45 -4.01
N GLY A 21 11.05 17.33 -3.30
CA GLY A 21 10.67 17.08 -1.90
C GLY A 21 11.90 16.88 -1.00
N LYS A 22 12.01 15.69 -0.41
CA LYS A 22 13.16 15.31 0.46
C LYS A 22 14.33 14.68 -0.33
N THR A 23 14.20 14.50 -1.63
CA THR A 23 15.21 13.84 -2.47
C THR A 23 15.96 14.88 -3.30
N THR A 24 17.28 14.77 -3.35
CA THR A 24 18.12 15.57 -4.25
C THR A 24 18.76 14.65 -5.26
N ILE A 25 18.61 14.95 -6.56
CA ILE A 25 19.25 14.27 -7.66
C ILE A 25 20.48 15.08 -8.05
N LEU A 26 21.64 14.43 -8.09
CA LEU A 26 22.90 15.00 -8.59
C LEU A 26 23.23 14.38 -9.93
N GLU A 27 23.34 15.21 -10.97
CA GLU A 27 23.78 14.81 -12.32
C GLU A 27 25.27 15.12 -12.45
N THR A 28 26.09 14.08 -12.65
CA THR A 28 27.55 14.21 -12.72
C THR A 28 28.10 13.53 -13.96
N THR A 29 29.35 13.84 -14.34
CA THR A 29 30.03 13.19 -15.48
C THR A 29 30.35 11.71 -15.21
N SER A 30 30.35 11.26 -13.96
CA SER A 30 30.63 9.87 -13.55
C SER A 30 29.36 9.04 -13.27
N GLY A 31 28.18 9.61 -13.53
CA GLY A 31 26.89 8.99 -13.27
C GLY A 31 26.01 9.90 -12.40
N ASP A 32 24.75 9.51 -12.29
CA ASP A 32 23.78 10.25 -11.50
C ASP A 32 23.58 9.60 -10.14
N PHE A 33 23.35 10.43 -9.12
CA PHE A 33 23.19 9.99 -7.74
C PHE A 33 21.95 10.57 -7.11
N ILE A 34 21.42 9.84 -6.14
CA ILE A 34 20.29 10.27 -5.31
C ILE A 34 20.75 10.45 -3.88
N ILE A 35 20.48 11.63 -3.32
CA ILE A 35 20.70 11.93 -1.91
C ILE A 35 19.34 11.94 -1.20
N LYS A 36 19.23 11.16 -0.14
CA LYS A 36 18.05 11.12 0.73
C LYS A 36 18.45 11.31 2.20
N PRO A 37 17.56 11.90 3.03
CA PRO A 37 17.76 11.94 4.49
C PRO A 37 17.87 10.53 5.05
N LYS A 38 18.72 10.35 6.07
CA LYS A 38 18.93 9.09 6.78
C LYS A 38 17.92 9.00 7.93
N ASN A 39 16.75 8.45 7.67
CA ASN A 39 15.69 8.29 8.67
C ASN A 39 15.76 6.93 9.40
N LYS A 40 16.30 5.90 8.75
CA LYS A 40 16.47 4.53 9.25
C LYS A 40 17.81 3.97 8.77
N ASP A 41 18.29 2.92 9.41
CA ASP A 41 19.47 2.19 8.94
C ASP A 41 19.11 1.28 7.78
N ILE A 42 19.22 1.84 6.56
CA ILE A 42 18.98 1.11 5.32
C ILE A 42 20.12 0.14 5.01
N ASN A 43 21.33 0.36 5.51
CA ASN A 43 22.46 -0.56 5.33
C ASN A 43 22.17 -1.92 5.98
N GLU A 44 21.66 -1.90 7.21
CA GLU A 44 21.29 -3.13 7.92
C GLU A 44 20.20 -3.88 7.15
N LEU A 45 19.17 -3.17 6.67
CA LEU A 45 18.13 -3.75 5.82
C LEU A 45 18.72 -4.38 4.56
N TYR A 46 19.58 -3.66 3.82
CA TYR A 46 20.12 -4.15 2.55
C TYR A 46 21.04 -5.35 2.75
N ASN A 47 21.83 -5.37 3.83
CA ASN A 47 22.61 -6.54 4.22
C ASN A 47 21.71 -7.75 4.52
N TYR A 48 20.63 -7.55 5.26
CA TYR A 48 19.65 -8.59 5.54
C TYR A 48 19.00 -9.11 4.23
N LEU A 49 18.53 -8.24 3.36
CA LEU A 49 17.92 -8.62 2.08
C LEU A 49 18.90 -9.37 1.17
N THR A 50 20.16 -8.90 1.09
CA THR A 50 21.23 -9.56 0.34
C THR A 50 21.48 -10.96 0.85
N ASN A 51 21.55 -11.15 2.16
CA ASN A 51 21.76 -12.46 2.80
C ASN A 51 20.57 -13.42 2.53
N ARG A 52 19.38 -12.88 2.28
CA ARG A 52 18.18 -13.62 1.85
C ARG A 52 18.10 -13.81 0.34
N GLY A 53 19.10 -13.33 -0.43
CA GLY A 53 19.13 -13.44 -1.89
C GLY A 53 18.18 -12.48 -2.62
N PHE A 54 17.75 -11.40 -1.97
CA PHE A 54 16.99 -10.33 -2.61
C PHE A 54 17.89 -9.12 -2.85
N MET A 55 18.16 -8.79 -4.11
CA MET A 55 19.10 -7.73 -4.51
C MET A 55 18.44 -6.62 -5.35
N ASN A 56 17.13 -6.60 -5.45
CA ASN A 56 16.36 -5.70 -6.30
C ASN A 56 16.11 -4.34 -5.61
N PHE A 57 17.17 -3.67 -5.22
CA PHE A 57 17.17 -2.34 -4.60
C PHE A 57 18.36 -1.50 -5.10
N PRO A 58 18.28 -0.15 -5.06
CA PRO A 58 19.39 0.72 -5.47
C PRO A 58 20.61 0.52 -4.55
N LYS A 59 21.81 0.50 -5.13
CA LYS A 59 23.04 0.42 -4.34
C LYS A 59 23.25 1.69 -3.53
N ILE A 60 23.72 1.53 -2.29
CA ILE A 60 24.20 2.64 -1.48
C ILE A 60 25.65 2.91 -1.90
N ILE A 61 25.91 4.12 -2.35
CA ILE A 61 27.23 4.58 -2.81
C ILE A 61 28.00 5.19 -1.64
N ASP A 62 27.33 5.98 -0.79
CA ASP A 62 27.91 6.56 0.41
C ASP A 62 26.88 6.62 1.54
N ALA A 63 27.17 5.93 2.64
CA ALA A 63 26.38 5.93 3.86
C ALA A 63 27.18 6.49 5.06
N SER A 64 28.37 7.04 4.81
CA SER A 64 29.28 7.51 5.87
C SER A 64 28.80 8.81 6.54
N ARG A 65 27.77 9.46 5.97
CA ARG A 65 27.21 10.70 6.51
C ARG A 65 26.15 10.40 7.57
N ASP A 66 26.09 11.21 8.61
CA ASP A 66 25.12 11.05 9.69
C ASP A 66 23.70 11.41 9.27
N GLU A 67 23.56 12.41 8.40
CA GLU A 67 22.25 12.98 8.02
C GLU A 67 21.66 12.42 6.73
N VAL A 68 22.48 11.87 5.82
CA VAL A 68 22.04 11.49 4.47
C VAL A 68 22.73 10.21 3.98
N ASN A 69 22.01 9.50 3.12
CA ASN A 69 22.55 8.41 2.29
C ASN A 69 22.63 8.85 0.82
N VAL A 70 23.65 8.37 0.13
CA VAL A 70 23.82 8.55 -1.32
C VAL A 70 23.58 7.21 -2.00
N PHE A 71 22.65 7.19 -2.95
CA PHE A 71 22.29 6.01 -3.74
C PHE A 71 22.65 6.21 -5.20
N GLU A 72 22.84 5.11 -5.92
CA GLU A 72 22.84 5.12 -7.38
C GLU A 72 21.50 5.67 -7.91
N TYR A 73 21.53 6.40 -9.00
CA TYR A 73 20.30 6.75 -9.71
C TYR A 73 19.85 5.56 -10.55
N VAL A 74 18.58 5.21 -10.41
CA VAL A 74 17.96 4.15 -11.22
C VAL A 74 17.01 4.82 -12.21
N GLU A 75 17.26 4.64 -13.50
CA GLU A 75 16.40 5.17 -14.54
C GLU A 75 15.03 4.48 -14.56
N ASP A 76 14.01 5.21 -14.97
CA ASP A 76 12.69 4.63 -15.19
C ASP A 76 12.62 3.98 -16.56
N THR A 77 12.42 2.67 -16.58
CA THR A 77 12.15 1.94 -17.80
C THR A 77 10.75 2.31 -18.31
N ARG A 78 10.65 2.73 -19.57
CA ARG A 78 9.37 3.07 -20.22
C ARG A 78 8.60 1.79 -20.58
N LEU A 79 8.14 1.06 -19.58
CA LEU A 79 7.30 -0.12 -19.76
C LEU A 79 5.82 0.28 -19.79
N PRO A 80 4.94 -0.46 -20.49
CA PRO A 80 3.50 -0.37 -20.32
C PRO A 80 3.12 -0.56 -18.85
N LYS A 81 2.03 0.09 -18.40
CA LYS A 81 1.61 0.04 -16.99
C LYS A 81 1.33 -1.38 -16.53
N GLU A 82 0.69 -2.17 -17.38
CA GLU A 82 0.33 -3.56 -17.13
C GLU A 82 1.59 -4.40 -16.87
N GLN A 83 2.58 -4.32 -17.76
CA GLN A 83 3.84 -5.03 -17.60
C GLN A 83 4.58 -4.58 -16.32
N LYS A 84 4.61 -3.28 -16.07
CA LYS A 84 5.26 -2.72 -14.88
C LYS A 84 4.58 -3.23 -13.59
N CYS A 85 3.27 -3.42 -13.63
CA CYS A 85 2.53 -3.96 -12.50
C CYS A 85 2.81 -5.44 -12.29
N GLU A 86 2.86 -6.23 -13.36
CA GLU A 86 3.25 -7.64 -13.29
C GLU A 86 4.66 -7.80 -12.71
N ASP A 87 5.62 -7.04 -13.22
CA ASP A 87 7.00 -7.06 -12.72
C ASP A 87 7.07 -6.66 -11.24
N LEU A 88 6.29 -5.63 -10.84
CA LEU A 88 6.23 -5.18 -9.45
C LEU A 88 5.68 -6.29 -8.53
N ILE A 89 4.58 -6.92 -8.91
CA ILE A 89 3.95 -7.95 -8.07
C ILE A 89 4.80 -9.20 -7.96
N GLU A 90 5.49 -9.58 -9.04
CA GLU A 90 6.44 -10.69 -9.02
C GLU A 90 7.61 -10.42 -8.08
N LEU A 91 8.11 -9.19 -8.12
CA LEU A 91 9.21 -8.76 -7.27
C LEU A 91 8.80 -8.72 -5.80
N ILE A 92 7.60 -8.25 -5.49
CA ILE A 92 7.04 -8.25 -4.13
C ILE A 92 6.79 -9.67 -3.63
N ALA A 93 6.22 -10.55 -4.45
CA ALA A 93 6.06 -11.95 -4.08
C ALA A 93 7.42 -12.62 -3.79
N SER A 94 8.46 -12.31 -4.59
CA SER A 94 9.82 -12.77 -4.32
C SER A 94 10.40 -12.22 -3.02
N LEU A 95 10.20 -10.93 -2.73
CA LEU A 95 10.60 -10.29 -1.47
C LEU A 95 9.98 -11.01 -0.28
N HIS A 96 8.64 -11.17 -0.30
CA HIS A 96 7.91 -11.82 0.78
C HIS A 96 8.32 -13.28 0.95
N ASN A 97 8.50 -14.02 -0.14
CA ASN A 97 8.91 -15.41 -0.09
C ASN A 97 10.29 -15.59 0.56
N LYS A 98 11.25 -14.72 0.25
CA LYS A 98 12.61 -14.77 0.75
C LYS A 98 12.75 -14.30 2.19
N THR A 99 11.85 -13.43 2.66
CA THR A 99 11.96 -12.77 3.96
C THR A 99 10.91 -13.21 4.97
N SER A 100 9.91 -14.03 4.56
CA SER A 100 8.86 -14.47 5.48
C SER A 100 9.33 -15.48 6.50
N TYR A 101 8.77 -15.35 7.69
CA TYR A 101 8.93 -16.30 8.79
C TYR A 101 7.76 -16.21 9.77
N PHE A 102 7.56 -17.25 10.57
CA PHE A 102 6.57 -17.22 11.63
C PHE A 102 7.20 -16.64 12.91
N LYS A 103 6.58 -15.59 13.41
CA LYS A 103 6.93 -14.93 14.66
C LYS A 103 5.93 -15.33 15.74
N GLU A 104 6.42 -15.75 16.90
CA GLU A 104 5.57 -15.97 18.06
C GLU A 104 5.00 -14.65 18.56
N VAL A 105 3.72 -14.66 18.88
CA VAL A 105 2.97 -13.50 19.37
C VAL A 105 2.11 -13.89 20.57
N SER A 106 1.82 -12.91 21.43
CA SER A 106 0.80 -13.10 22.45
C SER A 106 -0.60 -13.11 21.83
N SER A 107 -1.55 -13.71 22.49
CA SER A 107 -2.97 -13.68 22.09
C SER A 107 -3.50 -12.24 21.91
N ASP A 108 -2.93 -11.28 22.66
CA ASP A 108 -3.33 -9.87 22.59
C ASP A 108 -2.98 -9.22 21.23
N LYS A 109 -2.01 -9.78 20.48
CA LYS A 109 -1.64 -9.21 19.17
C LYS A 109 -2.79 -9.27 18.17
N PHE A 110 -3.46 -10.41 18.06
CA PHE A 110 -4.62 -10.55 17.17
C PHE A 110 -5.81 -9.73 17.65
N LYS A 111 -6.00 -9.67 18.98
CA LYS A 111 -7.02 -8.81 19.59
C LYS A 111 -6.78 -7.33 19.27
N THR A 112 -5.55 -6.86 19.36
CA THR A 112 -5.20 -5.47 18.99
C THR A 112 -5.50 -5.20 17.52
N ILE A 113 -5.13 -6.11 16.61
CA ILE A 113 -5.44 -5.95 15.17
C ILE A 113 -6.96 -5.88 14.95
N TYR A 114 -7.72 -6.76 15.61
CA TYR A 114 -9.19 -6.75 15.54
C TYR A 114 -9.78 -5.42 16.02
N GLU A 115 -9.36 -4.96 17.21
CA GLU A 115 -9.85 -3.71 17.81
C GLU A 115 -9.50 -2.49 16.95
N ASP A 116 -8.30 -2.43 16.39
CA ASP A 116 -7.87 -1.34 15.49
C ASP A 116 -8.73 -1.30 14.22
N ILE A 117 -8.97 -2.46 13.59
CA ILE A 117 -9.79 -2.52 12.37
C ILE A 117 -11.25 -2.21 12.70
N LYS A 118 -11.79 -2.73 13.79
CA LYS A 118 -13.17 -2.45 14.25
C LYS A 118 -13.37 -0.97 14.56
N SER A 119 -12.39 -0.35 15.20
CA SER A 119 -12.41 1.10 15.45
C SER A 119 -12.44 1.89 14.13
N ASN A 120 -11.66 1.47 13.12
CA ASN A 120 -11.67 2.10 11.80
C ASN A 120 -13.01 1.89 11.06
N ILE A 121 -13.60 0.70 11.13
CA ILE A 121 -14.94 0.44 10.57
C ILE A 121 -15.97 1.37 11.22
N ASN A 122 -16.00 1.46 12.54
CA ASN A 122 -16.89 2.34 13.28
C ASN A 122 -16.70 3.81 12.90
N TYR A 123 -15.46 4.24 12.78
CA TYR A 123 -15.13 5.59 12.32
C TYR A 123 -15.70 5.88 10.91
N LEU A 124 -15.45 4.99 9.95
CA LEU A 124 -15.95 5.14 8.59
C LEU A 124 -17.48 5.09 8.50
N THR A 125 -18.11 4.22 9.30
CA THR A 125 -19.59 4.14 9.41
C THR A 125 -20.15 5.46 9.90
N ASN A 126 -19.63 6.02 10.98
CA ASN A 126 -20.04 7.31 11.50
C ASN A 126 -19.77 8.46 10.52
N TYR A 127 -18.62 8.44 9.86
CA TYR A 127 -18.25 9.42 8.84
C TYR A 127 -19.26 9.46 7.69
N TYR A 128 -19.58 8.30 7.11
CA TYR A 128 -20.52 8.22 5.99
C TYR A 128 -21.96 8.45 6.41
N ASN A 129 -22.38 8.02 7.60
CA ASN A 129 -23.69 8.34 8.17
C ASN A 129 -23.86 9.86 8.32
N THR A 130 -22.85 10.54 8.86
CA THR A 130 -22.87 12.00 8.99
C THR A 130 -22.99 12.70 7.65
N LEU A 131 -22.26 12.25 6.64
CA LEU A 131 -22.38 12.79 5.28
C LEU A 131 -23.78 12.55 4.68
N TYR A 132 -24.36 11.36 4.93
CA TYR A 132 -25.71 11.03 4.50
C TYR A 132 -26.75 11.95 5.15
N GLU A 133 -26.69 12.13 6.48
CA GLU A 133 -27.63 12.99 7.22
C GLU A 133 -27.53 14.45 6.77
N ILE A 134 -26.31 14.97 6.58
CA ILE A 134 -26.12 16.34 6.09
C ILE A 134 -26.74 16.49 4.71
N GLY A 135 -26.43 15.60 3.77
CA GLY A 135 -26.97 15.69 2.41
C GLY A 135 -28.48 15.47 2.36
N PHE A 136 -29.03 14.59 3.18
CA PHE A 136 -30.46 14.28 3.23
C PHE A 136 -31.29 15.46 3.73
N ASN A 137 -30.77 16.24 4.67
CA ASN A 137 -31.47 17.38 5.28
C ASN A 137 -31.29 18.70 4.49
N GLU A 138 -30.57 18.71 3.37
CA GLU A 138 -30.50 19.89 2.50
C GLU A 138 -31.79 20.09 1.69
N ASP A 139 -32.35 21.28 1.73
CA ASP A 139 -33.57 21.63 0.92
C ASP A 139 -33.32 21.51 -0.59
N TYR A 140 -32.12 21.85 -1.03
CA TYR A 140 -31.67 21.76 -2.42
C TYR A 140 -30.39 20.95 -2.52
N GLN A 141 -30.53 19.72 -2.97
CA GLN A 141 -29.39 18.82 -3.10
C GLN A 141 -28.50 19.21 -4.28
N SER A 142 -27.22 19.36 -4.00
CA SER A 142 -26.22 19.49 -5.06
C SER A 142 -26.10 18.18 -5.87
N PRO A 143 -25.61 18.23 -7.13
CA PRO A 143 -25.40 17.02 -7.91
C PRO A 143 -24.52 15.96 -7.22
N SER A 144 -23.48 16.38 -6.51
CA SER A 144 -22.61 15.46 -5.76
C SER A 144 -23.34 14.82 -4.57
N ASN A 145 -24.16 15.59 -3.82
CA ASN A 145 -24.97 15.06 -2.73
C ASN A 145 -26.01 14.06 -3.24
N TYR A 146 -26.72 14.39 -4.31
CA TYR A 146 -27.67 13.48 -4.93
C TYR A 146 -27.02 12.17 -5.37
N LEU A 147 -25.83 12.25 -6.01
CA LEU A 147 -25.08 11.08 -6.43
C LEU A 147 -24.66 10.22 -5.23
N PHE A 148 -24.19 10.85 -4.16
CA PHE A 148 -23.81 10.17 -2.92
C PHE A 148 -25.00 9.48 -2.25
N LEU A 149 -26.08 10.20 -2.00
CA LEU A 149 -27.28 9.68 -1.34
C LEU A 149 -27.87 8.47 -2.07
N ARG A 150 -27.94 8.55 -3.40
CA ARG A 150 -28.44 7.46 -4.25
C ARG A 150 -27.61 6.17 -4.11
N ASN A 151 -26.30 6.27 -3.85
CA ASN A 151 -25.39 5.15 -3.79
C ASN A 151 -24.91 4.81 -2.38
N TYR A 152 -25.39 5.53 -1.36
CA TYR A 152 -24.96 5.34 0.04
C TYR A 152 -25.12 3.89 0.51
N TYR A 153 -26.18 3.20 0.08
CA TYR A 153 -26.42 1.80 0.46
C TYR A 153 -25.28 0.85 0.10
N LYS A 154 -24.48 1.16 -0.94
CA LYS A 154 -23.30 0.36 -1.33
C LYS A 154 -22.18 0.51 -0.33
N LEU A 155 -21.96 1.73 0.18
CA LEU A 155 -20.98 2.01 1.21
C LEU A 155 -21.35 1.34 2.54
N ASP A 156 -22.62 1.45 2.93
CA ASP A 156 -23.15 0.79 4.11
C ASP A 156 -23.03 -0.74 4.03
N ALA A 157 -23.38 -1.33 2.89
CA ALA A 157 -23.24 -2.77 2.65
C ALA A 157 -21.77 -3.22 2.71
N SER A 158 -20.85 -2.44 2.12
CA SER A 158 -19.41 -2.72 2.16
C SER A 158 -18.87 -2.71 3.60
N LEU A 159 -19.27 -1.73 4.42
CA LEU A 159 -18.84 -1.64 5.82
C LEU A 159 -19.44 -2.77 6.68
N LYS A 160 -20.71 -3.12 6.49
CA LYS A 160 -21.35 -4.26 7.16
C LYS A 160 -20.70 -5.59 6.78
N TYR A 161 -20.36 -5.77 5.51
CA TYR A 161 -19.58 -6.94 5.07
C TYR A 161 -18.23 -7.00 5.78
N ALA A 162 -17.47 -5.89 5.79
CA ALA A 162 -16.17 -5.83 6.46
C ALA A 162 -16.28 -6.14 7.96
N GLU A 163 -17.32 -5.66 8.64
CA GLU A 163 -17.55 -5.94 10.07
C GLU A 163 -17.81 -7.43 10.32
N LYS A 164 -18.70 -8.05 9.55
CA LYS A 164 -18.98 -9.48 9.63
C LYS A 164 -17.74 -10.33 9.39
N GLU A 165 -17.02 -10.04 8.28
CA GLU A 165 -15.80 -10.77 7.93
C GLU A 165 -14.68 -10.59 8.97
N LEU A 166 -14.65 -9.45 9.67
CA LEU A 166 -13.70 -9.20 10.76
C LEU A 166 -13.99 -10.08 11.98
N ASP A 167 -15.26 -10.26 12.35
CA ASP A 167 -15.66 -11.15 13.45
C ASP A 167 -15.30 -12.61 13.11
N ASP A 168 -15.55 -13.04 11.88
CA ASP A 168 -15.16 -14.36 11.36
C ASP A 168 -13.63 -14.53 11.35
N TRP A 169 -12.89 -13.50 10.90
CA TRP A 169 -11.43 -13.51 10.93
C TRP A 169 -10.88 -13.66 12.35
N TYR A 170 -11.45 -12.94 13.30
CA TYR A 170 -11.01 -13.03 14.69
C TYR A 170 -11.23 -14.42 15.27
N SER A 171 -12.34 -15.06 14.92
CA SER A 171 -12.63 -16.44 15.31
C SER A 171 -11.59 -17.44 14.77
N LEU A 172 -11.04 -17.22 13.55
CA LEU A 172 -9.99 -18.05 12.97
C LEU A 172 -8.66 -17.91 13.71
N VAL A 173 -8.32 -16.70 14.17
CA VAL A 173 -6.98 -16.40 14.72
C VAL A 173 -6.94 -16.41 16.26
N THR A 174 -8.06 -16.55 16.93
CA THR A 174 -8.14 -16.49 18.41
C THR A 174 -7.21 -17.51 19.12
N ASN A 175 -6.99 -18.67 18.51
CA ASN A 175 -6.14 -19.74 19.06
C ASN A 175 -4.73 -19.74 18.46
N GLU A 176 -4.43 -18.84 17.54
CA GLU A 176 -3.12 -18.76 16.92
C GLU A 176 -2.11 -18.08 17.87
N ASN A 177 -0.92 -18.65 17.97
CA ASN A 177 0.18 -18.11 18.75
C ASN A 177 1.36 -17.65 17.88
N LYS A 178 1.19 -17.71 16.56
CA LYS A 178 2.18 -17.29 15.57
C LYS A 178 1.53 -16.50 14.47
N ILE A 179 2.23 -15.48 14.00
CA ILE A 179 1.84 -14.69 12.83
C ILE A 179 2.95 -14.78 11.79
N ARG A 180 2.59 -14.97 10.52
CA ARG A 180 3.56 -14.88 9.44
C ARG A 180 3.86 -13.42 9.15
N VAL A 181 5.14 -13.07 9.19
CA VAL A 181 5.64 -11.72 8.90
C VAL A 181 6.67 -11.79 7.79
N ALA A 182 6.83 -10.71 7.06
CA ALA A 182 7.85 -10.52 6.03
C ALA A 182 8.41 -9.10 6.11
N THR A 183 9.52 -8.85 5.42
CA THR A 183 9.98 -7.48 5.18
C THR A 183 9.09 -6.85 4.12
N LEU A 184 8.39 -5.79 4.49
CA LEU A 184 7.50 -5.04 3.61
C LEU A 184 8.18 -3.78 3.11
N HIS A 185 7.93 -3.45 1.84
CA HIS A 185 8.30 -2.16 1.29
C HIS A 185 7.48 -1.02 1.92
N ASN A 186 6.22 -1.31 2.24
CA ASN A 186 5.28 -0.46 2.99
C ASN A 186 4.94 0.88 2.32
N ASN A 187 5.34 1.07 1.07
CA ASN A 187 5.01 2.24 0.25
C ASN A 187 4.96 1.87 -1.25
N LEU A 188 4.24 0.80 -1.58
CA LEU A 188 4.17 0.30 -2.95
C LEU A 188 3.34 1.22 -3.84
N GLU A 189 3.90 1.52 -5.00
CA GLU A 189 3.26 2.16 -6.14
C GLU A 189 4.07 1.89 -7.41
N LEU A 190 3.47 1.99 -8.58
CA LEU A 190 4.13 1.67 -9.86
C LEU A 190 5.40 2.50 -10.10
N ASN A 191 5.42 3.75 -9.64
CA ASN A 191 6.58 4.64 -9.79
C ASN A 191 7.79 4.24 -8.93
N HIS A 192 7.60 3.33 -7.96
CA HIS A 192 8.69 2.81 -7.12
C HIS A 192 9.42 1.61 -7.74
N LEU A 193 8.89 1.04 -8.83
CA LEU A 193 9.64 0.08 -9.64
C LEU A 193 10.39 0.81 -10.75
N ARG A 194 11.72 0.69 -10.77
CA ARG A 194 12.62 1.23 -11.79
C ARG A 194 13.69 0.22 -12.12
N ASP A 195 13.87 -0.09 -13.40
CA ASP A 195 14.87 -1.05 -13.87
C ASP A 195 14.96 -2.30 -12.98
N ASN A 196 13.82 -2.95 -12.74
CA ASN A 196 13.68 -4.13 -11.86
C ASN A 196 14.22 -3.95 -10.43
N LYS A 197 14.28 -2.70 -9.95
CA LYS A 197 14.65 -2.36 -8.57
C LYS A 197 13.52 -1.60 -7.87
N LEU A 198 13.27 -1.94 -6.62
CA LEU A 198 12.39 -1.18 -5.73
C LEU A 198 13.16 -0.02 -5.11
N ILE A 199 12.69 1.19 -5.36
CA ILE A 199 13.23 2.41 -4.75
C ILE A 199 12.38 2.84 -3.55
N SER A 200 12.88 3.78 -2.72
CA SER A 200 12.11 4.40 -1.61
C SER A 200 11.78 3.46 -0.44
N TRP A 201 12.80 2.79 0.08
CA TRP A 201 12.73 1.91 1.24
C TRP A 201 12.62 2.62 2.61
N ASP A 202 12.43 3.92 2.61
CA ASP A 202 12.43 4.75 3.84
C ASP A 202 11.34 4.32 4.86
N ASN A 203 10.25 3.70 4.37
CA ASN A 203 9.10 3.31 5.16
C ASN A 203 9.02 1.80 5.46
N TYR A 204 10.05 1.03 5.15
CA TYR A 204 10.01 -0.42 5.36
C TYR A 204 9.64 -0.81 6.80
N ILE A 205 8.93 -1.91 6.94
CA ILE A 205 8.58 -2.53 8.22
C ILE A 205 8.65 -4.05 8.12
N ILE A 206 8.59 -4.72 9.26
CA ILE A 206 8.37 -6.16 9.32
C ILE A 206 6.96 -6.38 9.87
N ASP A 207 6.07 -6.87 9.00
CA ASP A 207 4.66 -7.09 9.35
C ASP A 207 4.04 -8.17 8.44
N THR A 208 2.72 -8.39 8.56
CA THR A 208 2.01 -9.33 7.70
C THR A 208 2.08 -8.93 6.22
N PRO A 209 2.38 -9.87 5.30
CA PRO A 209 2.58 -9.60 3.88
C PRO A 209 1.43 -8.88 3.19
N VAL A 210 0.21 -9.07 3.66
CA VAL A 210 -1.00 -8.50 3.05
C VAL A 210 -1.00 -6.97 3.03
N ILE A 211 -0.28 -6.31 3.96
CA ILE A 211 -0.25 -4.85 4.05
C ILE A 211 0.32 -4.19 2.79
N ASP A 212 1.35 -4.78 2.18
CA ASP A 212 1.91 -4.27 0.92
C ASP A 212 0.89 -4.36 -0.22
N ILE A 213 0.14 -5.47 -0.29
CA ILE A 213 -0.91 -5.66 -1.31
C ILE A 213 -2.08 -4.70 -1.09
N VAL A 214 -2.52 -4.51 0.16
CA VAL A 214 -3.55 -3.51 0.51
C VAL A 214 -3.14 -2.11 0.08
N LYS A 215 -1.88 -1.73 0.32
CA LYS A 215 -1.37 -0.39 -0.06
C LYS A 215 -1.27 -0.23 -1.57
N LEU A 216 -0.82 -1.25 -2.28
CA LEU A 216 -0.79 -1.25 -3.73
C LEU A 216 -2.21 -1.13 -4.29
N TYR A 217 -3.16 -1.94 -3.80
CA TYR A 217 -4.56 -1.86 -4.22
C TYR A 217 -5.13 -0.46 -4.00
N LYS A 218 -5.05 0.09 -2.80
CA LYS A 218 -5.60 1.42 -2.47
C LYS A 218 -5.02 2.56 -3.32
N LYS A 219 -3.81 2.40 -3.85
CA LYS A 219 -3.18 3.39 -4.75
C LYS A 219 -3.54 3.19 -6.22
N GLU A 220 -3.62 1.94 -6.66
CA GLU A 220 -3.61 1.61 -8.09
C GLU A 220 -4.91 0.92 -8.57
N TRP A 221 -5.92 0.74 -7.71
CA TRP A 221 -7.16 0.02 -8.01
C TRP A 221 -7.86 0.46 -9.30
N ASN A 222 -7.71 1.71 -9.71
CA ASN A 222 -8.31 2.26 -10.92
C ASN A 222 -7.38 2.22 -12.14
N ASN A 223 -6.12 1.85 -11.94
CA ASN A 223 -5.09 1.90 -12.98
C ASN A 223 -4.77 0.53 -13.58
N ILE A 224 -5.14 -0.54 -12.91
CA ILE A 224 -4.75 -1.92 -13.23
C ILE A 224 -5.89 -2.91 -12.98
N GLU A 225 -5.89 -4.01 -13.76
CA GLU A 225 -6.77 -5.16 -13.50
C GLU A 225 -6.20 -6.00 -12.34
N PHE A 226 -6.76 -5.77 -11.14
CA PHE A 226 -6.17 -6.29 -9.92
C PHE A 226 -6.44 -7.78 -9.69
N SER A 227 -7.44 -8.37 -10.35
CA SER A 227 -7.75 -9.81 -10.24
C SER A 227 -6.59 -10.68 -10.74
N GLU A 228 -6.02 -10.34 -11.89
CA GLU A 228 -4.87 -11.05 -12.44
C GLU A 228 -3.62 -10.87 -11.58
N ILE A 229 -3.37 -9.65 -11.11
CA ILE A 229 -2.23 -9.29 -10.27
C ILE A 229 -2.28 -10.05 -8.95
N LEU A 230 -3.44 -10.10 -8.30
CA LEU A 230 -3.64 -10.82 -7.05
C LEU A 230 -3.47 -12.34 -7.25
N SER A 231 -4.00 -12.89 -8.34
CA SER A 231 -3.83 -14.30 -8.68
C SER A 231 -2.36 -14.68 -8.88
N ARG A 232 -1.59 -13.85 -9.61
CA ARG A 232 -0.14 -14.03 -9.78
C ARG A 232 0.62 -13.97 -8.46
N TYR A 233 0.27 -13.00 -7.62
CA TYR A 233 0.87 -12.89 -6.29
C TYR A 233 0.63 -14.15 -5.47
N MET A 234 -0.63 -14.58 -5.32
CA MET A 234 -1.00 -15.76 -4.54
C MET A 234 -0.44 -17.06 -5.11
N TYR A 235 -0.24 -17.14 -6.43
CA TYR A 235 0.44 -18.29 -7.03
C TYR A 235 1.91 -18.39 -6.61
N LYS A 236 2.63 -17.26 -6.52
CA LYS A 236 4.05 -17.22 -6.13
C LYS A 236 4.27 -17.19 -4.61
N PHE A 237 3.36 -16.57 -3.90
CA PHE A 237 3.34 -16.46 -2.45
C PHE A 237 1.94 -16.78 -1.92
N PRO A 238 1.62 -18.07 -1.68
CA PRO A 238 0.31 -18.46 -1.18
C PRO A 238 -0.01 -17.81 0.16
N LEU A 239 -1.14 -17.10 0.20
CA LEU A 239 -1.66 -16.53 1.44
C LEU A 239 -2.31 -17.63 2.29
N LEU A 240 -2.14 -17.54 3.60
CA LEU A 240 -2.88 -18.34 4.56
C LEU A 240 -4.35 -17.86 4.59
N ASP A 241 -5.28 -18.72 5.01
CA ASP A 241 -6.71 -18.39 4.97
C ASP A 241 -7.01 -17.11 5.78
N TYR A 242 -6.45 -16.98 6.98
CA TYR A 242 -6.62 -15.76 7.78
C TYR A 242 -5.94 -14.52 7.15
N GLU A 243 -4.86 -14.68 6.41
CA GLU A 243 -4.22 -13.56 5.70
C GLU A 243 -5.05 -13.12 4.50
N LYS A 244 -5.59 -14.06 3.73
CA LYS A 244 -6.48 -13.79 2.61
C LYS A 244 -7.74 -13.07 3.08
N LYS A 245 -8.35 -13.55 4.19
CA LYS A 245 -9.52 -12.91 4.79
C LYS A 245 -9.19 -11.50 5.27
N LEU A 246 -8.06 -11.32 5.95
CA LEU A 246 -7.60 -10.00 6.38
C LEU A 246 -7.35 -9.04 5.20
N LEU A 247 -6.74 -9.53 4.11
CA LEU A 247 -6.57 -8.75 2.88
C LEU A 247 -7.91 -8.21 2.39
N PHE A 248 -8.91 -9.09 2.24
CA PHE A 248 -10.23 -8.70 1.73
C PHE A 248 -10.97 -7.73 2.64
N ILE A 249 -10.91 -7.91 3.96
CA ILE A 249 -11.44 -6.93 4.91
C ILE A 249 -10.81 -5.56 4.68
N LEU A 250 -9.48 -5.48 4.63
CA LEU A 250 -8.77 -4.21 4.55
C LEU A 250 -8.96 -3.46 3.22
N ILE A 251 -9.10 -4.18 2.09
CA ILE A 251 -9.38 -3.53 0.80
C ILE A 251 -10.86 -3.15 0.65
N THR A 252 -11.77 -3.83 1.37
CA THR A 252 -13.20 -3.51 1.35
C THR A 252 -13.50 -2.18 2.06
N LEU A 253 -12.65 -1.74 2.98
CA LEU A 253 -12.83 -0.46 3.66
C LEU A 253 -12.69 0.70 2.69
N PRO A 254 -13.78 1.44 2.39
CA PRO A 254 -13.75 2.54 1.44
C PRO A 254 -12.87 3.69 1.96
N PRO A 255 -12.13 4.39 1.08
CA PRO A 255 -11.38 5.57 1.48
C PRO A 255 -12.34 6.72 1.84
N GLU A 256 -11.92 7.63 2.72
CA GLU A 256 -12.67 8.88 2.92
C GLU A 256 -12.84 9.67 1.61
N SER A 257 -14.00 10.31 1.45
CA SER A 257 -14.24 11.17 0.31
C SER A 257 -13.33 12.40 0.33
N LYS A 258 -12.66 12.68 -0.76
CA LYS A 258 -11.81 13.88 -0.88
C LYS A 258 -12.69 15.14 -0.87
N LYS A 259 -12.32 16.09 -0.01
CA LYS A 259 -13.01 17.38 0.05
C LYS A 259 -12.58 18.26 -1.13
N SER A 260 -13.55 18.99 -1.71
CA SER A 260 -13.29 20.02 -2.72
C SER A 260 -14.35 21.12 -2.62
N ASN A 261 -13.97 22.34 -3.00
CA ASN A 261 -14.90 23.46 -3.14
C ASN A 261 -15.54 23.53 -4.53
N ASN A 262 -15.08 22.71 -5.48
CA ASN A 262 -15.58 22.64 -6.84
C ASN A 262 -16.59 21.48 -6.96
N GLU A 263 -17.81 21.76 -7.42
CA GLU A 263 -18.87 20.76 -7.53
C GLU A 263 -18.53 19.63 -8.51
N PHE A 264 -17.89 19.94 -9.62
CA PHE A 264 -17.45 18.94 -10.59
C PHE A 264 -16.44 17.95 -9.96
N GLU A 265 -15.47 18.48 -9.21
CA GLU A 265 -14.50 17.63 -8.48
C GLU A 265 -15.19 16.82 -7.38
N ARG A 266 -16.20 17.37 -6.70
CA ARG A 266 -17.01 16.62 -5.71
C ARG A 266 -17.73 15.45 -6.37
N CYS A 267 -18.37 15.67 -7.52
CA CYS A 267 -19.01 14.61 -8.30
C CYS A 267 -18.00 13.52 -8.70
N GLN A 268 -16.82 13.91 -9.20
CA GLN A 268 -15.75 12.96 -9.53
C GLN A 268 -15.27 12.15 -8.31
N ASN A 269 -15.10 12.80 -7.16
CA ASN A 269 -14.68 12.13 -5.93
C ASN A 269 -15.73 11.11 -5.46
N VAL A 270 -17.02 11.44 -5.55
CA VAL A 270 -18.12 10.52 -5.24
C VAL A 270 -18.17 9.36 -6.24
N SER A 271 -18.05 9.64 -7.55
CA SER A 271 -17.98 8.57 -8.57
C SER A 271 -16.80 7.62 -8.30
N ASN A 272 -15.62 8.16 -8.06
CA ASN A 272 -14.44 7.33 -7.75
C ASN A 272 -14.63 6.48 -6.49
N LEU A 273 -15.32 7.00 -5.48
CA LEU A 273 -15.63 6.25 -4.26
C LEU A 273 -16.59 5.08 -4.56
N ILE A 274 -17.62 5.32 -5.36
CA ILE A 274 -18.58 4.28 -5.75
C ILE A 274 -17.91 3.22 -6.63
N ASP A 275 -17.08 3.64 -7.57
CA ASP A 275 -16.32 2.76 -8.45
C ASP A 275 -15.31 1.91 -7.65
N TYR A 276 -14.69 2.48 -6.61
CA TYR A 276 -13.83 1.74 -5.70
C TYR A 276 -14.59 0.59 -5.03
N VAL A 277 -15.75 0.86 -4.44
CA VAL A 277 -16.58 -0.16 -3.78
C VAL A 277 -17.01 -1.25 -4.78
N PHE A 278 -17.46 -0.85 -5.96
CA PHE A 278 -17.90 -1.78 -7.01
C PHE A 278 -16.76 -2.70 -7.47
N LYS A 279 -15.60 -2.14 -7.82
CA LYS A 279 -14.43 -2.94 -8.25
C LYS A 279 -13.91 -3.85 -7.14
N THR A 280 -13.96 -3.40 -5.89
CA THR A 280 -13.57 -4.23 -4.75
C THR A 280 -14.53 -5.41 -4.57
N GLU A 281 -15.83 -5.18 -4.69
CA GLU A 281 -16.85 -6.23 -4.65
C GLU A 281 -16.63 -7.26 -5.78
N GLU A 282 -16.38 -6.80 -7.01
CA GLU A 282 -16.08 -7.69 -8.14
C GLU A 282 -14.80 -8.53 -7.90
N LEU A 283 -13.75 -7.90 -7.34
CA LEU A 283 -12.49 -8.58 -7.02
C LEU A 283 -12.68 -9.70 -5.98
N ILE A 284 -13.52 -9.48 -4.96
CA ILE A 284 -13.69 -10.41 -3.84
C ILE A 284 -14.72 -11.50 -4.15
N ARG A 285 -15.71 -11.22 -4.99
CA ARG A 285 -16.83 -12.13 -5.29
C ARG A 285 -16.40 -13.57 -5.60
N PRO A 286 -15.39 -13.85 -6.45
CA PRO A 286 -14.98 -15.23 -6.75
C PRO A 286 -14.47 -16.01 -5.54
N TYR A 287 -14.03 -15.35 -4.50
CA TYR A 287 -13.47 -15.96 -3.30
C TYR A 287 -14.53 -16.23 -2.22
N ASN A 288 -15.70 -15.57 -2.30
CA ASN A 288 -16.81 -15.77 -1.36
C ASN A 288 -17.75 -16.91 -1.77
N THR A 289 -17.81 -17.29 -3.05
CA THR A 289 -18.71 -18.32 -3.57
C THR A 289 -18.30 -19.73 -3.17
N HIS A 290 -17.07 -19.97 -2.74
CA HIS A 290 -16.62 -21.28 -2.26
C HIS A 290 -17.11 -21.61 -0.83
N ASP A 291 -17.48 -20.61 -0.02
CA ASP A 291 -18.00 -20.84 1.32
C ASP A 291 -19.50 -21.27 1.33
N GLU A 292 -20.21 -21.12 0.21
CA GLU A 292 -21.62 -21.51 0.07
C GLU A 292 -21.81 -22.94 -0.48
N GLU A 293 -20.82 -23.51 -1.16
CA GLU A 293 -20.88 -24.87 -1.73
C GLU A 293 -20.43 -25.97 -0.74
N GLU A 294 -19.79 -25.62 0.38
CA GLU A 294 -19.38 -26.57 1.43
C GLU A 294 -20.37 -26.65 2.62
N LYS A 295 -21.53 -26.00 2.54
CA LYS A 295 -22.64 -26.11 3.51
C LYS A 295 -23.82 -26.86 2.92
#